data_b464f3b2d1a5a2234d20b660515b3709
#
_entry.id   b464f3b2d1a5a2234d20b660515b3709
#
_cell.length_a   1.000
_cell.length_b   1.000
_cell.length_c   1.000
_cell.angle_alpha   90.00
_cell.angle_beta   90.00
_cell.angle_gamma   90.00
#
_symmetry.space_group_name_H-M   'P 1'
#
loop_
_entity.id
_entity.type
_entity.pdbx_description
1 polymer ?
#
loop_
_entity_poly.entity_id
_entity_poly.type
_entity_poly.pdbx_seq_one_letter_code
_entity_poly.pdbx_strand_id
1 'polypeptide(L)'
;AAGLNLQWERDQAARAKTEVPFATMLANTMAQERPVLPVPHQVAVEIWETTFEKKITSKRSLVYHGWITLSATLLGFVFGTALGMALAVGIVHNRAMDLSVMPWVIASQTVPILAIAPMIIVVLNAVGLSGLIPKALISTYLSFFPVAVGMVKGFRSPDAIQLDLMRTWSADRGQVFWKLRWPAATPYLFASLKVAVAASLLGAIVGELPTGAVAG
;
A
#
# COMPACT_ATOMS: atom_id res chain seq x y z
N ALA A 1 3.10 26.19 10.21
CA ALA A 1 1.67 26.52 10.09
C ALA A 1 1.47 28.05 10.22
N ALA A 2 1.77 28.66 11.36
CA ALA A 2 1.49 30.09 11.59
C ALA A 2 2.11 31.04 10.55
N GLY A 3 3.34 30.79 10.08
CA GLY A 3 4.02 31.65 9.10
C GLY A 3 3.38 31.66 7.70
N LEU A 4 2.93 30.53 7.20
CA LEU A 4 2.26 30.43 5.88
C LEU A 4 0.85 30.99 5.90
N ASN A 5 0.11 30.77 6.99
CA ASN A 5 -1.22 31.34 7.18
C ASN A 5 -1.15 32.88 7.37
N LEU A 6 -0.10 33.38 8.05
CA LEU A 6 0.17 34.83 8.18
C LEU A 6 0.50 35.48 6.84
N GLN A 7 1.26 34.82 5.97
CA GLN A 7 1.52 35.33 4.62
C GLN A 7 0.25 35.42 3.79
N TRP A 8 -0.61 34.42 3.87
CA TRP A 8 -1.90 34.42 3.18
C TRP A 8 -2.82 35.53 3.67
N GLU A 9 -2.90 35.75 4.98
CA GLU A 9 -3.66 36.87 5.59
C GLU A 9 -3.10 38.24 5.18
N ARG A 10 -1.78 38.39 5.11
CA ARG A 10 -1.14 39.65 4.65
C ARG A 10 -1.47 39.92 3.18
N ASP A 11 -1.44 38.88 2.33
CA ASP A 11 -1.77 39.02 0.92
C ASP A 11 -3.27 39.37 0.73
N GLN A 12 -4.14 38.80 1.54
CA GLN A 12 -5.57 39.15 1.57
C GLN A 12 -5.80 40.57 2.02
N ALA A 13 -5.17 41.01 3.14
CA ALA A 13 -5.27 42.36 3.64
C ALA A 13 -4.72 43.40 2.64
N ALA A 14 -3.62 43.08 1.97
CA ALA A 14 -3.05 43.90 0.90
C ALA A 14 -3.99 44.01 -0.33
N ARG A 15 -4.70 42.97 -0.70
CA ARG A 15 -5.70 42.97 -1.76
C ARG A 15 -6.95 43.73 -1.38
N ALA A 16 -7.36 43.66 -0.10
CA ALA A 16 -8.53 44.38 0.42
C ALA A 16 -8.24 45.85 0.78
N LYS A 17 -6.97 46.29 0.70
CA LYS A 17 -6.51 47.65 1.11
C LYS A 17 -6.91 48.01 2.52
N THR A 18 -6.96 47.02 3.43
CA THR A 18 -7.38 47.21 4.82
C THR A 18 -6.16 47.00 5.72
N GLU A 19 -5.82 47.98 6.55
CA GLU A 19 -4.80 47.85 7.60
C GLU A 19 -5.40 47.07 8.77
N VAL A 20 -5.03 45.78 8.89
CA VAL A 20 -5.44 44.94 10.02
C VAL A 20 -4.30 44.89 11.04
N PRO A 21 -4.55 45.21 12.35
CA PRO A 21 -3.54 45.12 13.39
C PRO A 21 -2.94 43.68 13.45
N PHE A 22 -1.63 43.59 13.70
CA PHE A 22 -0.92 42.32 13.74
C PHE A 22 -1.51 41.30 14.73
N ALA A 23 -2.04 41.78 15.86
CA ALA A 23 -2.70 40.94 16.85
C ALA A 23 -3.98 40.28 16.31
N THR A 24 -4.77 41.01 15.52
CA THR A 24 -5.98 40.50 14.87
C THR A 24 -5.66 39.56 13.73
N MET A 25 -4.59 39.82 12.98
CA MET A 25 -4.09 38.83 11.97
C MET A 25 -3.66 37.52 12.61
N LEU A 26 -2.99 37.55 13.75
CA LEU A 26 -2.61 36.34 14.50
C LEU A 26 -3.83 35.57 15.03
N ALA A 27 -4.83 36.27 15.54
CA ALA A 27 -6.08 35.67 16.00
C ALA A 27 -6.83 35.00 14.82
N ASN A 28 -6.93 35.73 13.70
CA ASN A 28 -7.57 35.23 12.49
C ASN A 28 -6.84 33.98 11.88
N THR A 29 -5.49 33.95 11.88
CA THR A 29 -4.71 32.80 11.45
C THR A 29 -4.98 31.55 12.26
N MET A 30 -5.36 31.67 13.52
CA MET A 30 -5.71 30.54 14.39
C MET A 30 -7.18 30.11 14.27
N ALA A 31 -8.05 31.02 13.80
CA ALA A 31 -9.50 30.81 13.69
C ALA A 31 -9.97 30.56 12.24
N GLN A 32 -9.07 30.45 11.26
CA GLN A 32 -9.43 30.25 9.86
C GLN A 32 -10.18 28.93 9.69
N GLU A 33 -11.34 28.97 9.01
CA GLU A 33 -12.12 27.77 8.67
C GLU A 33 -11.39 26.83 7.66
N ARG A 34 -10.51 27.39 6.82
CA ARG A 34 -9.72 26.64 5.83
C ARG A 34 -8.26 27.11 5.80
N PRO A 35 -7.48 26.79 6.84
CA PRO A 35 -6.08 27.18 6.88
C PRO A 35 -5.24 26.42 5.85
N VAL A 36 -4.21 27.06 5.32
CA VAL A 36 -3.22 26.41 4.43
C VAL A 36 -2.52 25.26 5.17
N LEU A 37 -2.25 25.45 6.47
CA LEU A 37 -1.78 24.40 7.39
C LEU A 37 -2.59 24.48 8.69
N PRO A 38 -3.38 23.45 9.02
CA PRO A 38 -4.20 23.44 10.22
C PRO A 38 -3.37 23.52 11.49
N VAL A 39 -3.87 24.21 12.50
CA VAL A 39 -3.24 24.30 13.80
C VAL A 39 -3.54 23.02 14.60
N PRO A 40 -2.65 22.54 15.51
CA PRO A 40 -2.83 21.28 16.22
C PRO A 40 -4.18 21.09 16.90
N HIS A 41 -4.77 22.15 17.45
CA HIS A 41 -6.10 22.07 18.08
C HIS A 41 -7.21 21.85 17.06
N GLN A 42 -7.14 22.48 15.87
CA GLN A 42 -8.10 22.26 14.77
C GLN A 42 -8.04 20.82 14.25
N VAL A 43 -6.83 20.26 14.16
CA VAL A 43 -6.65 18.84 13.81
C VAL A 43 -7.30 17.92 14.85
N ALA A 44 -7.10 18.23 16.15
CA ALA A 44 -7.70 17.45 17.23
C ALA A 44 -9.24 17.51 17.22
N VAL A 45 -9.80 18.69 17.02
CA VAL A 45 -11.26 18.91 16.91
C VAL A 45 -11.81 18.19 15.67
N GLU A 46 -11.19 18.33 14.50
CA GLU A 46 -11.62 17.68 13.27
C GLU A 46 -11.56 16.14 13.38
N ILE A 47 -10.52 15.60 14.02
CA ILE A 47 -10.42 14.14 14.30
C ILE A 47 -11.60 13.73 15.22
N TRP A 48 -11.89 14.50 16.25
CA TRP A 48 -12.98 14.19 17.17
C TRP A 48 -14.34 14.21 16.46
N GLU A 49 -14.66 15.30 15.76
CA GLU A 49 -15.92 15.45 15.03
C GLU A 49 -16.09 14.37 13.93
N THR A 50 -15.02 14.08 13.16
CA THR A 50 -15.08 13.11 12.07
C THR A 50 -15.11 11.66 12.56
N THR A 51 -14.65 11.40 13.78
CA THR A 51 -14.62 10.06 14.35
C THR A 51 -15.86 9.74 15.18
N PHE A 52 -16.33 10.70 16.00
CA PHE A 52 -17.38 10.44 17.00
C PHE A 52 -18.73 11.09 16.68
N GLU A 53 -18.77 12.25 16.04
CA GLU A 53 -20.03 12.96 15.78
C GLU A 53 -20.65 12.59 14.44
N LYS A 54 -19.84 12.27 13.43
CA LYS A 54 -20.35 11.87 12.11
C LYS A 54 -20.72 10.39 12.09
N LYS A 55 -21.87 10.07 11.48
CA LYS A 55 -22.29 8.66 11.26
C LYS A 55 -21.18 7.90 10.56
N ILE A 56 -20.85 6.70 11.05
CA ILE A 56 -19.77 5.83 10.54
C ILE A 56 -19.90 5.56 9.03
N THR A 57 -21.14 5.54 8.50
CA THR A 57 -21.43 5.36 7.08
C THR A 57 -21.32 6.65 6.24
N SER A 58 -21.01 7.79 6.85
CA SER A 58 -20.87 9.05 6.13
C SER A 58 -19.54 9.10 5.37
N LYS A 59 -19.58 9.52 4.09
CA LYS A 59 -18.38 9.77 3.27
C LYS A 59 -17.43 10.85 3.86
N ARG A 60 -17.79 11.49 4.95
CA ARG A 60 -16.98 12.46 5.69
C ARG A 60 -16.42 11.88 7.00
N SER A 61 -16.72 10.60 7.32
CA SER A 61 -16.21 9.93 8.52
C SER A 61 -14.81 9.38 8.29
N LEU A 62 -13.90 9.62 9.22
CA LEU A 62 -12.55 9.07 9.22
C LEU A 62 -12.57 7.53 9.29
N VAL A 63 -13.55 6.99 10.02
CA VAL A 63 -13.76 5.54 10.14
C VAL A 63 -14.14 4.90 8.81
N TYR A 64 -14.98 5.57 8.00
CA TYR A 64 -15.34 5.11 6.67
C TYR A 64 -14.13 5.05 5.73
N HIS A 65 -13.29 6.10 5.75
CA HIS A 65 -12.05 6.12 4.95
C HIS A 65 -11.06 5.06 5.42
N GLY A 66 -10.87 4.92 6.73
CA GLY A 66 -10.04 3.87 7.31
C GLY A 66 -10.49 2.47 6.89
N TRP A 67 -11.81 2.22 6.82
CA TRP A 67 -12.36 0.96 6.34
C TRP A 67 -12.07 0.70 4.86
N ILE A 68 -12.19 1.71 4.00
CA ILE A 68 -11.86 1.60 2.56
C ILE A 68 -10.38 1.27 2.39
N THR A 69 -9.49 2.01 3.05
CA THR A 69 -8.05 1.76 2.98
C THR A 69 -7.70 0.37 3.52
N LEU A 70 -8.28 -0.03 4.65
CA LEU A 70 -8.06 -1.35 5.24
C LEU A 70 -8.54 -2.47 4.31
N SER A 71 -9.73 -2.34 3.72
CA SER A 71 -10.27 -3.33 2.78
C SER A 71 -9.43 -3.45 1.52
N ALA A 72 -8.96 -2.34 0.95
CA ALA A 72 -8.04 -2.33 -0.19
C ALA A 72 -6.70 -2.99 0.17
N THR A 73 -6.17 -2.68 1.35
CA THR A 73 -4.93 -3.29 1.88
C THR A 73 -5.08 -4.80 2.03
N LEU A 74 -6.14 -5.27 2.68
CA LEU A 74 -6.37 -6.69 2.92
C LEU A 74 -6.56 -7.48 1.62
N LEU A 75 -7.38 -6.95 0.70
CA LEU A 75 -7.55 -7.55 -0.62
C LEU A 75 -6.23 -7.61 -1.38
N GLY A 76 -5.51 -6.51 -1.46
CA GLY A 76 -4.22 -6.44 -2.12
C GLY A 76 -3.19 -7.38 -1.48
N PHE A 77 -3.15 -7.47 -0.16
CA PHE A 77 -2.30 -8.40 0.56
C PHE A 77 -2.62 -9.87 0.26
N VAL A 78 -3.89 -10.26 0.28
CA VAL A 78 -4.31 -11.63 0.00
C VAL A 78 -3.98 -12.01 -1.44
N PHE A 79 -4.38 -11.19 -2.41
CA PHE A 79 -4.08 -11.45 -3.83
C PHE A 79 -2.59 -11.39 -4.13
N GLY A 80 -1.87 -10.44 -3.57
CA GLY A 80 -0.41 -10.34 -3.73
C GLY A 80 0.33 -11.53 -3.13
N THR A 81 -0.09 -11.98 -1.94
CA THR A 81 0.46 -13.17 -1.31
C THR A 81 0.18 -14.43 -2.14
N ALA A 82 -1.05 -14.62 -2.61
CA ALA A 82 -1.43 -15.75 -3.44
C ALA A 82 -0.64 -15.77 -4.76
N LEU A 83 -0.56 -14.62 -5.44
CA LEU A 83 0.20 -14.45 -6.67
C LEU A 83 1.71 -14.69 -6.45
N GLY A 84 2.28 -14.10 -5.41
CA GLY A 84 3.69 -14.27 -5.06
C GLY A 84 4.05 -15.72 -4.75
N MET A 85 3.20 -16.42 -3.99
CA MET A 85 3.37 -17.86 -3.73
C MET A 85 3.25 -18.70 -4.99
N ALA A 86 2.25 -18.45 -5.83
CA ALA A 86 2.05 -19.19 -7.07
C ALA A 86 3.25 -19.03 -8.01
N LEU A 87 3.76 -17.80 -8.16
CA LEU A 87 4.96 -17.51 -8.93
C LEU A 87 6.18 -18.23 -8.35
N ALA A 88 6.38 -18.19 -7.03
CA ALA A 88 7.51 -18.86 -6.37
C ALA A 88 7.50 -20.37 -6.58
N VAL A 89 6.32 -21.01 -6.45
CA VAL A 89 6.16 -22.44 -6.72
C VAL A 89 6.50 -22.76 -8.18
N GLY A 90 5.96 -21.98 -9.11
CA GLY A 90 6.25 -22.16 -10.54
C GLY A 90 7.73 -22.00 -10.89
N ILE A 91 8.38 -20.96 -10.38
CA ILE A 91 9.81 -20.66 -10.60
C ILE A 91 10.70 -21.79 -10.07
N VAL A 92 10.38 -22.32 -8.89
CA VAL A 92 11.23 -23.37 -8.27
C VAL A 92 11.03 -24.74 -8.93
N HIS A 93 9.85 -25.02 -9.48
CA HIS A 93 9.58 -26.30 -10.12
C HIS A 93 9.92 -26.33 -11.61
N ASN A 94 10.01 -25.19 -12.27
CA ASN A 94 10.22 -25.10 -13.71
C ASN A 94 11.38 -24.17 -14.06
N ARG A 95 12.44 -24.74 -14.63
CA ARG A 95 13.63 -23.98 -15.05
C ARG A 95 13.31 -22.92 -16.12
N ALA A 96 12.34 -23.17 -17.00
CA ALA A 96 11.94 -22.17 -17.98
C ALA A 96 11.28 -20.97 -17.29
N MET A 97 10.43 -21.18 -16.29
CA MET A 97 9.87 -20.09 -15.49
C MET A 97 10.94 -19.35 -14.69
N ASP A 98 11.93 -20.05 -14.15
CA ASP A 98 13.04 -19.41 -13.44
C ASP A 98 13.81 -18.44 -14.35
N LEU A 99 14.15 -18.88 -15.55
CA LEU A 99 14.93 -18.08 -16.50
C LEU A 99 14.11 -16.96 -17.16
N SER A 100 12.80 -17.14 -17.34
CA SER A 100 11.94 -16.17 -18.02
C SER A 100 11.20 -15.24 -17.06
N VAL A 101 10.61 -15.75 -15.98
CA VAL A 101 9.73 -14.98 -15.10
C VAL A 101 10.49 -14.24 -14.00
N MET A 102 11.53 -14.87 -13.42
CA MET A 102 12.28 -14.26 -12.30
C MET A 102 12.89 -12.88 -12.65
N PRO A 103 13.50 -12.68 -13.85
CA PRO A 103 13.98 -11.35 -14.25
C PRO A 103 12.86 -10.31 -14.31
N TRP A 104 11.66 -10.67 -14.77
CA TRP A 104 10.52 -9.76 -14.81
C TRP A 104 9.98 -9.43 -13.41
N VAL A 105 9.96 -10.40 -12.50
CA VAL A 105 9.62 -10.16 -11.09
C VAL A 105 10.57 -9.12 -10.49
N ILE A 106 11.86 -9.23 -10.73
CA ILE A 106 12.85 -8.25 -10.25
C ILE A 106 12.67 -6.91 -10.96
N ALA A 107 12.52 -6.91 -12.29
CA ALA A 107 12.36 -5.70 -13.08
C ALA A 107 11.08 -4.92 -12.73
N SER A 108 10.03 -5.60 -12.26
CA SER A 108 8.79 -4.94 -11.82
C SER A 108 9.02 -3.89 -10.71
N GLN A 109 10.06 -4.05 -9.91
CA GLN A 109 10.38 -3.11 -8.83
C GLN A 109 11.14 -1.86 -9.29
N THR A 110 11.65 -1.86 -10.52
CA THR A 110 12.31 -0.68 -11.07
C THR A 110 11.31 0.39 -11.54
N VAL A 111 10.07 -0.01 -11.73
CA VAL A 111 8.99 0.90 -12.16
C VAL A 111 8.44 1.67 -10.96
N PRO A 112 8.53 3.02 -10.94
CA PRO A 112 8.03 3.81 -9.82
C PRO A 112 6.50 3.78 -9.79
N ILE A 113 5.94 3.10 -8.81
CA ILE A 113 4.48 2.91 -8.67
C ILE A 113 3.72 4.24 -8.63
N LEU A 114 4.31 5.28 -8.03
CA LEU A 114 3.72 6.64 -7.97
C LEU A 114 3.48 7.24 -9.36
N ALA A 115 4.30 6.86 -10.35
CA ALA A 115 4.14 7.35 -11.72
C ALA A 115 3.03 6.61 -12.47
N ILE A 116 2.87 5.31 -12.23
CA ILE A 116 1.88 4.48 -12.96
C ILE A 116 0.53 4.37 -12.25
N ALA A 117 0.45 4.63 -10.95
CA ALA A 117 -0.80 4.55 -10.20
C ALA A 117 -1.93 5.42 -10.79
N PRO A 118 -1.71 6.70 -11.16
CA PRO A 118 -2.75 7.50 -11.81
C PRO A 118 -3.24 6.90 -13.12
N MET A 119 -2.33 6.32 -13.92
CA MET A 119 -2.69 5.67 -15.19
C MET A 119 -3.56 4.44 -14.96
N ILE A 120 -3.19 3.58 -14.00
CA ILE A 120 -3.99 2.40 -13.62
C ILE A 120 -5.39 2.82 -13.22
N ILE A 121 -5.52 3.85 -12.39
CA ILE A 121 -6.81 4.35 -11.90
C ILE A 121 -7.66 4.88 -13.06
N VAL A 122 -7.09 5.70 -13.94
CA VAL A 122 -7.81 6.27 -15.10
C VAL A 122 -8.28 5.16 -16.03
N VAL A 123 -7.41 4.20 -16.37
CA VAL A 123 -7.76 3.09 -17.28
C VAL A 123 -8.85 2.21 -16.67
N LEU A 124 -8.75 1.85 -15.39
CA LEU A 124 -9.76 1.02 -14.74
C LEU A 124 -11.10 1.75 -14.60
N ASN A 125 -11.07 3.04 -14.27
CA ASN A 125 -12.30 3.86 -14.23
C ASN A 125 -12.97 3.94 -15.62
N ALA A 126 -12.20 4.04 -16.70
CA ALA A 126 -12.73 4.07 -18.06
C ALA A 126 -13.47 2.78 -18.46
N VAL A 127 -13.09 1.64 -17.89
CA VAL A 127 -13.79 0.34 -18.10
C VAL A 127 -14.84 0.05 -17.01
N GLY A 128 -15.18 1.04 -16.18
CA GLY A 128 -16.21 0.93 -15.14
C GLY A 128 -15.76 0.27 -13.82
N LEU A 129 -14.46 -0.01 -13.66
CA LEU A 129 -13.89 -0.57 -12.45
C LEU A 129 -13.33 0.57 -11.58
N SER A 130 -14.18 1.16 -10.74
CA SER A 130 -13.83 2.28 -9.86
C SER A 130 -13.75 1.88 -8.38
N GLY A 131 -13.32 2.81 -7.53
CA GLY A 131 -13.37 2.67 -6.08
C GLY A 131 -12.31 1.73 -5.50
N LEU A 132 -12.72 0.59 -4.98
CA LEU A 132 -11.85 -0.36 -4.25
C LEU A 132 -10.89 -1.13 -5.18
N ILE A 133 -11.33 -1.45 -6.40
CA ILE A 133 -10.59 -2.36 -7.31
C ILE A 133 -9.23 -1.77 -7.75
N PRO A 134 -9.13 -0.53 -8.23
CA PRO A 134 -7.84 0.07 -8.57
C PRO A 134 -6.87 0.10 -7.39
N LYS A 135 -7.35 0.44 -6.20
CA LYS A 135 -6.54 0.49 -4.97
C LYS A 135 -6.01 -0.90 -4.59
N ALA A 136 -6.90 -1.92 -4.63
CA ALA A 136 -6.52 -3.30 -4.36
C ALA A 136 -5.51 -3.84 -5.40
N LEU A 137 -5.62 -3.46 -6.67
CA LEU A 137 -4.67 -3.85 -7.71
C LEU A 137 -3.27 -3.27 -7.47
N ILE A 138 -3.20 -1.97 -7.13
CA ILE A 138 -1.94 -1.30 -6.78
C ILE A 138 -1.32 -1.94 -5.53
N SER A 139 -2.14 -2.24 -4.51
CA SER A 139 -1.71 -2.96 -3.31
C SER A 139 -1.19 -4.36 -3.63
N THR A 140 -1.86 -5.10 -4.52
CA THR A 140 -1.43 -6.42 -5.01
C THR A 140 -0.06 -6.32 -5.70
N TYR A 141 0.11 -5.32 -6.57
CA TYR A 141 1.35 -5.10 -7.30
C TYR A 141 2.54 -4.85 -6.35
N LEU A 142 2.37 -4.11 -5.26
CA LEU A 142 3.45 -3.88 -4.32
C LEU A 142 3.71 -5.07 -3.39
N SER A 143 2.68 -5.84 -3.04
CA SER A 143 2.79 -6.92 -2.05
C SER A 143 3.24 -8.26 -2.64
N PHE A 144 3.03 -8.53 -3.95
CA PHE A 144 3.42 -9.83 -4.52
C PHE A 144 4.93 -10.05 -4.55
N PHE A 145 5.71 -9.01 -4.79
CA PHE A 145 7.16 -9.10 -4.98
C PHE A 145 7.90 -9.65 -3.74
N PRO A 146 7.76 -9.07 -2.54
CA PRO A 146 8.46 -9.58 -1.35
C PRO A 146 8.09 -11.03 -1.06
N VAL A 147 6.83 -11.43 -1.33
CA VAL A 147 6.39 -12.82 -1.15
C VAL A 147 7.02 -13.73 -2.20
N ALA A 148 7.01 -13.34 -3.48
CA ALA A 148 7.58 -14.13 -4.56
C ALA A 148 9.08 -14.40 -4.32
N VAL A 149 9.87 -13.35 -4.09
CA VAL A 149 11.31 -13.46 -3.88
C VAL A 149 11.64 -14.20 -2.58
N GLY A 150 10.94 -13.88 -1.48
CA GLY A 150 11.16 -14.54 -0.21
C GLY A 150 10.83 -16.03 -0.25
N MET A 151 9.73 -16.42 -0.92
CA MET A 151 9.35 -17.82 -1.07
C MET A 151 10.26 -18.58 -2.03
N VAL A 152 10.72 -17.97 -3.12
CA VAL A 152 11.75 -18.59 -3.98
C VAL A 152 13.01 -18.87 -3.17
N LYS A 153 13.47 -17.91 -2.37
CA LYS A 153 14.62 -18.10 -1.47
C LYS A 153 14.34 -19.20 -0.44
N GLY A 154 13.15 -19.21 0.16
CA GLY A 154 12.75 -20.22 1.13
C GLY A 154 12.69 -21.64 0.54
N PHE A 155 12.10 -21.81 -0.64
CA PHE A 155 12.05 -23.11 -1.32
C PHE A 155 13.42 -23.62 -1.78
N ARG A 156 14.41 -22.73 -1.92
CA ARG A 156 15.80 -23.06 -2.26
C ARG A 156 16.72 -23.20 -1.04
N SER A 157 16.19 -22.97 0.17
CA SER A 157 16.99 -23.00 1.41
C SER A 157 17.45 -24.39 1.89
N PRO A 158 16.79 -25.53 1.54
CA PRO A 158 17.29 -26.83 1.93
C PRO A 158 18.69 -27.13 1.36
N ASP A 159 19.58 -27.66 2.22
CA ASP A 159 20.93 -28.01 1.86
C ASP A 159 20.98 -29.18 0.87
N ALA A 160 22.08 -29.28 0.09
CA ALA A 160 22.30 -30.37 -0.85
C ALA A 160 22.22 -31.75 -0.17
N ILE A 161 22.78 -31.86 1.04
CA ILE A 161 22.76 -33.10 1.84
C ILE A 161 21.31 -33.54 2.12
N GLN A 162 20.42 -32.61 2.48
CA GLN A 162 19.01 -32.92 2.75
C GLN A 162 18.29 -33.38 1.45
N LEU A 163 18.60 -32.76 0.33
CA LEU A 163 18.03 -33.16 -0.96
C LEU A 163 18.55 -34.55 -1.42
N ASP A 164 19.82 -34.84 -1.17
CA ASP A 164 20.41 -36.15 -1.48
C ASP A 164 19.85 -37.25 -0.58
N LEU A 165 19.61 -36.95 0.70
CA LEU A 165 18.92 -37.84 1.63
C LEU A 165 17.52 -38.21 1.09
N MET A 166 16.76 -37.24 0.62
CA MET A 166 15.45 -37.50 0.01
C MET A 166 15.55 -38.37 -1.26
N ARG A 167 16.62 -38.22 -2.02
CA ARG A 167 16.89 -39.08 -3.19
C ARG A 167 17.21 -40.53 -2.78
N THR A 168 18.00 -40.74 -1.73
CA THR A 168 18.29 -42.10 -1.22
C THR A 168 17.04 -42.83 -0.74
N TRP A 169 16.04 -42.07 -0.26
CA TRP A 169 14.73 -42.62 0.09
C TRP A 169 13.76 -42.73 -1.09
N SER A 170 14.22 -42.51 -2.31
CA SER A 170 13.41 -42.56 -3.53
C SER A 170 12.16 -41.63 -3.44
N ALA A 171 12.28 -40.49 -2.74
CA ALA A 171 11.20 -39.56 -2.57
C ALA A 171 10.85 -38.89 -3.91
N ASP A 172 9.57 -38.85 -4.23
CA ASP A 172 9.06 -38.12 -5.40
C ASP A 172 9.12 -36.60 -5.23
N ARG A 173 8.90 -35.87 -6.33
CA ARG A 173 8.96 -34.38 -6.31
C ARG A 173 7.95 -33.77 -5.36
N GLY A 174 6.76 -34.36 -5.22
CA GLY A 174 5.72 -33.90 -4.30
C GLY A 174 6.14 -34.10 -2.84
N GLN A 175 6.72 -35.26 -2.52
CA GLN A 175 7.23 -35.54 -1.19
C GLN A 175 8.38 -34.60 -0.81
N VAL A 176 9.32 -34.34 -1.73
CA VAL A 176 10.40 -33.35 -1.52
C VAL A 176 9.82 -31.97 -1.28
N PHE A 177 8.79 -31.58 -2.03
CA PHE A 177 8.15 -30.27 -1.86
C PHE A 177 7.46 -30.16 -0.51
N TRP A 178 6.53 -31.05 -0.18
CA TRP A 178 5.71 -30.93 1.01
C TRP A 178 6.44 -31.28 2.31
N LYS A 179 7.38 -32.26 2.29
CA LYS A 179 8.08 -32.71 3.49
C LYS A 179 9.39 -31.97 3.77
N LEU A 180 10.01 -31.37 2.77
CA LEU A 180 11.29 -30.67 2.94
C LEU A 180 11.21 -29.19 2.60
N ARG A 181 10.86 -28.84 1.34
CA ARG A 181 10.93 -27.46 0.85
C ARG A 181 9.90 -26.55 1.53
N TRP A 182 8.67 -27.01 1.70
CA TRP A 182 7.60 -26.23 2.29
C TRP A 182 7.89 -25.89 3.77
N PRO A 183 8.21 -26.87 4.66
CA PRO A 183 8.60 -26.57 6.03
C PRO A 183 9.82 -25.64 6.13
N ALA A 184 10.85 -25.87 5.31
CA ALA A 184 12.04 -25.03 5.26
C ALA A 184 11.74 -23.59 4.81
N ALA A 185 10.73 -23.39 3.96
CA ALA A 185 10.32 -22.07 3.47
C ALA A 185 9.45 -21.30 4.46
N THR A 186 8.87 -21.93 5.47
CA THR A 186 7.95 -21.29 6.42
C THR A 186 8.52 -20.05 7.11
N PRO A 187 9.77 -20.02 7.62
CA PRO A 187 10.35 -18.80 8.20
C PRO A 187 10.45 -17.64 7.19
N TYR A 188 10.78 -17.97 5.93
CA TYR A 188 10.86 -17.00 4.84
C TYR A 188 9.49 -16.45 4.46
N LEU A 189 8.44 -17.29 4.52
CA LEU A 189 7.06 -16.86 4.31
C LEU A 189 6.68 -15.79 5.34
N PHE A 190 6.84 -16.06 6.63
CA PHE A 190 6.49 -15.09 7.67
C PHE A 190 7.30 -13.80 7.58
N ALA A 191 8.59 -13.89 7.25
CA ALA A 191 9.41 -12.71 7.02
C ALA A 191 8.90 -11.88 5.82
N SER A 192 8.54 -12.54 4.73
CA SER A 192 7.99 -11.89 3.53
C SER A 192 6.62 -11.28 3.77
N LEU A 193 5.74 -11.95 4.53
CA LEU A 193 4.41 -11.45 4.85
C LEU A 193 4.47 -10.15 5.66
N LYS A 194 5.42 -10.00 6.59
CA LYS A 194 5.63 -8.75 7.33
C LYS A 194 5.92 -7.57 6.38
N VAL A 195 6.77 -7.79 5.38
CA VAL A 195 7.10 -6.77 4.38
C VAL A 195 5.91 -6.54 3.44
N ALA A 196 5.23 -7.61 3.02
CA ALA A 196 4.10 -7.54 2.11
C ALA A 196 2.90 -6.78 2.69
N VAL A 197 2.62 -6.90 4.00
CA VAL A 197 1.56 -6.11 4.66
C VAL A 197 1.87 -4.62 4.58
N ALA A 198 3.10 -4.22 4.90
CA ALA A 198 3.51 -2.82 4.81
C ALA A 198 3.47 -2.30 3.36
N ALA A 199 3.93 -3.10 2.40
CA ALA A 199 3.88 -2.77 0.99
C ALA A 199 2.44 -2.65 0.47
N SER A 200 1.54 -3.53 0.91
CA SER A 200 0.12 -3.49 0.56
C SER A 200 -0.56 -2.22 1.09
N LEU A 201 -0.27 -1.83 2.33
CA LEU A 201 -0.79 -0.59 2.92
C LEU A 201 -0.30 0.63 2.13
N LEU A 202 0.99 0.69 1.80
CA LEU A 202 1.54 1.75 0.93
C LEU A 202 0.83 1.78 -0.42
N GLY A 203 0.55 0.62 -1.02
CA GLY A 203 -0.19 0.52 -2.27
C GLY A 203 -1.61 1.09 -2.19
N ALA A 204 -2.33 0.82 -1.11
CA ALA A 204 -3.66 1.37 -0.87
C ALA A 204 -3.61 2.90 -0.75
N ILE A 205 -2.68 3.44 0.03
CA ILE A 205 -2.48 4.89 0.20
C ILE A 205 -2.10 5.55 -1.12
N VAL A 206 -1.17 4.97 -1.88
CA VAL A 206 -0.79 5.47 -3.21
C VAL A 206 -1.97 5.48 -4.17
N GLY A 207 -2.84 4.47 -4.11
CA GLY A 207 -4.07 4.39 -4.88
C GLY A 207 -5.12 5.45 -4.48
N GLU A 208 -5.00 6.05 -3.30
CA GLU A 208 -5.89 7.12 -2.83
C GLU A 208 -5.42 8.53 -3.22
N LEU A 209 -4.11 8.72 -3.42
CA LEU A 209 -3.53 10.05 -3.72
C LEU A 209 -4.14 10.74 -4.96
N PRO A 210 -4.33 10.08 -6.12
CA PRO A 210 -4.82 10.75 -7.32
C PRO A 210 -6.31 11.08 -7.30
N THR A 211 -7.10 10.32 -6.55
CA THR A 211 -8.57 10.42 -6.56
C THR A 211 -9.12 11.15 -5.34
N GLY A 212 -8.29 11.40 -4.34
CA GLY A 212 -8.76 11.66 -3.00
C GLY A 212 -9.48 10.43 -2.41
N ALA A 213 -9.52 10.31 -1.10
CA ALA A 213 -10.11 9.14 -0.43
C ALA A 213 -11.63 8.97 -0.72
N VAL A 214 -12.27 9.94 -1.36
CA VAL A 214 -13.74 10.04 -1.54
C VAL A 214 -14.22 9.73 -2.96
N ALA A 215 -13.32 9.67 -3.94
CA ALA A 215 -13.70 9.35 -5.31
C ALA A 215 -13.79 7.83 -5.51
N GLY A 216 -14.89 7.28 -5.12
CA GLY A 216 -15.33 5.92 -5.34
C GLY A 216 -16.83 5.85 -5.29
#